data_d17738fdd9d7a7a4e5e4ce25df037ade
#
_entry.id   d17738fdd9d7a7a4e5e4ce25df037ade
#
_cell.length_a   1.000
_cell.length_b   1.000
_cell.length_c   1.000
_cell.angle_alpha   90.00
_cell.angle_beta   90.00
_cell.angle_gamma   90.00
#
_symmetry.space_group_name_H-M   'P 1'
#
loop_
_entity.id
_entity.type
_entity.pdbx_description
1 polymer ?
#
loop_
_entity_poly.entity_id
_entity_poly.type
_entity_poly.pdbx_seq_one_letter_code
_entity_poly.pdbx_strand_id
1 'polypeptide(L)'
;QVEVSLGPEMRSTGEVLGVGYNLENALYKGFIASGMTVPKAGSTILATVRSQDHETFVPIAKRCADLGCNFIATKGTAKVLQENGIDCKVVKKISEGVPNIIDTIRSGVIDLIVDIPKKANDVKSDGFKIRRTAIESDLTLITALDTFKAMVDVMEKKINQDELAIFDINRDMRK
;
A
#
# COMPACT_ATOMS: atom_id res chain seq x y z
N GLN A 1 -17.11 23.81 -3.69
CA GLN A 1 -16.59 24.05 -5.06
C GLN A 1 -15.08 23.92 -4.96
N VAL A 2 -14.52 22.90 -5.62
CA VAL A 2 -13.06 22.74 -5.70
C VAL A 2 -12.61 23.65 -6.85
N GLU A 3 -11.77 24.64 -6.55
CA GLU A 3 -11.13 25.43 -7.60
C GLU A 3 -10.10 24.58 -8.34
N VAL A 4 -10.15 24.63 -9.66
CA VAL A 4 -9.26 23.85 -10.55
C VAL A 4 -7.90 24.54 -10.75
N SER A 5 -7.73 25.77 -10.28
CA SER A 5 -6.48 26.53 -10.41
C SER A 5 -5.49 26.16 -9.29
N LEU A 6 -4.30 25.74 -9.68
CA LEU A 6 -3.17 25.60 -8.76
C LEU A 6 -2.64 26.99 -8.41
N GLY A 7 -2.89 27.43 -7.18
CA GLY A 7 -2.33 28.67 -6.63
C GLY A 7 -1.08 28.41 -5.81
N PRO A 8 -0.31 29.44 -5.46
CA PRO A 8 0.87 29.32 -4.62
C PRO A 8 0.54 28.99 -3.15
N GLU A 9 -0.73 29.03 -2.77
CA GLU A 9 -1.19 28.77 -1.41
C GLU A 9 -1.58 27.30 -1.25
N MET A 10 -1.00 26.64 -0.24
CA MET A 10 -1.41 25.31 0.17
C MET A 10 -2.77 25.40 0.84
N ARG A 11 -3.82 24.84 0.22
CA ARG A 11 -5.19 24.85 0.74
C ARG A 11 -5.54 23.61 1.57
N SER A 12 -4.71 22.57 1.51
CA SER A 12 -4.79 21.43 2.41
C SER A 12 -3.38 20.95 2.78
N THR A 13 -3.27 20.24 3.90
CA THR A 13 -2.05 19.56 4.31
C THR A 13 -2.19 18.07 4.00
N GLY A 14 -1.22 17.47 3.29
CA GLY A 14 -1.22 16.04 2.97
C GLY A 14 -1.78 15.71 1.59
N GLU A 15 -1.77 16.64 0.65
CA GLU A 15 -2.06 16.42 -0.76
C GLU A 15 -0.79 16.54 -1.59
N VAL A 16 -0.67 15.70 -2.62
CA VAL A 16 0.42 15.72 -3.59
C VAL A 16 -0.13 15.68 -5.01
N LEU A 17 0.60 16.26 -5.95
CA LEU A 17 0.26 16.24 -7.36
C LEU A 17 1.19 15.28 -8.09
N GLY A 18 0.62 14.25 -8.71
CA GLY A 18 1.31 13.40 -9.68
C GLY A 18 0.87 13.76 -11.10
N VAL A 19 1.81 14.12 -11.97
CA VAL A 19 1.56 14.44 -13.38
C VAL A 19 2.29 13.45 -14.28
N GLY A 20 1.57 12.82 -15.19
CA GLY A 20 2.12 11.83 -16.13
C GLY A 20 1.34 11.79 -17.44
N TYR A 21 1.94 11.23 -18.51
CA TYR A 21 1.25 11.01 -19.79
C TYR A 21 0.17 9.93 -19.72
N ASN A 22 0.22 9.06 -18.71
CA ASN A 22 -0.79 8.05 -18.43
C ASN A 22 -1.05 7.99 -16.93
N LEU A 23 -2.11 7.29 -16.56
CA LEU A 23 -2.57 7.18 -15.17
C LEU A 23 -1.49 6.56 -14.27
N GLU A 24 -0.82 5.50 -14.72
CA GLU A 24 0.14 4.77 -13.91
C GLU A 24 1.38 5.63 -13.61
N ASN A 25 1.86 6.42 -14.58
CA ASN A 25 2.96 7.37 -14.36
C ASN A 25 2.58 8.47 -13.38
N ALA A 26 1.35 9.00 -13.49
CA ALA A 26 0.84 9.99 -12.56
C ALA A 26 0.69 9.40 -11.14
N LEU A 27 0.12 8.21 -11.01
CA LEU A 27 -0.01 7.50 -9.73
C LEU A 27 1.35 7.18 -9.11
N TYR A 28 2.30 6.67 -9.91
CA TYR A 28 3.66 6.40 -9.43
C TYR A 28 4.30 7.64 -8.81
N LYS A 29 4.26 8.77 -9.53
CA LYS A 29 4.78 10.05 -9.02
C LYS A 29 4.05 10.52 -7.75
N GLY A 30 2.72 10.35 -7.71
CA GLY A 30 1.91 10.63 -6.53
C GLY A 30 2.32 9.79 -5.33
N PHE A 31 2.52 8.48 -5.51
CA PHE A 31 2.99 7.59 -4.44
C PHE A 31 4.34 8.05 -3.90
N ILE A 32 5.33 8.28 -4.77
CA ILE A 32 6.67 8.72 -4.35
C ILE A 32 6.61 10.10 -3.67
N ALA A 33 5.87 11.05 -4.23
CA ALA A 33 5.73 12.39 -3.66
C ALA A 33 5.02 12.39 -2.29
N SER A 34 4.16 11.41 -2.03
CA SER A 34 3.53 11.21 -0.71
C SER A 34 4.39 10.43 0.29
N GLY A 35 5.63 10.08 -0.08
CA GLY A 35 6.54 9.29 0.76
C GLY A 35 6.24 7.79 0.76
N MET A 36 5.35 7.30 -0.11
CA MET A 36 5.04 5.88 -0.21
C MET A 36 6.11 5.15 -1.03
N THR A 37 6.49 3.97 -0.56
CA THR A 37 7.35 3.06 -1.30
C THR A 37 6.51 2.14 -2.18
N VAL A 38 6.82 2.09 -3.48
CA VAL A 38 6.22 1.13 -4.41
C VAL A 38 7.02 -0.17 -4.33
N PRO A 39 6.41 -1.31 -3.96
CA PRO A 39 7.10 -2.59 -3.86
C PRO A 39 7.69 -3.05 -5.20
N LYS A 40 8.71 -3.86 -5.12
CA LYS A 40 9.37 -4.52 -6.27
C LYS A 40 9.46 -6.03 -6.05
N ALA A 41 9.91 -6.76 -7.05
CA ALA A 41 10.15 -8.19 -6.90
C ALA A 41 11.08 -8.47 -5.69
N GLY A 42 10.70 -9.42 -4.85
CA GLY A 42 11.36 -9.74 -3.59
C GLY A 42 10.81 -8.99 -2.37
N SER A 43 10.03 -7.92 -2.54
CA SER A 43 9.41 -7.21 -1.42
C SER A 43 8.45 -8.10 -0.64
N THR A 44 8.41 -7.90 0.67
CA THR A 44 7.53 -8.63 1.60
C THR A 44 6.35 -7.76 2.04
N ILE A 45 5.16 -8.24 1.79
CA ILE A 45 3.90 -7.56 2.10
C ILE A 45 3.24 -8.22 3.30
N LEU A 46 3.02 -7.43 4.35
CA LEU A 46 2.22 -7.86 5.49
C LEU A 46 0.74 -7.53 5.23
N ALA A 47 -0.12 -8.56 5.22
CA ALA A 47 -1.54 -8.38 4.95
C ALA A 47 -2.41 -8.78 6.16
N THR A 48 -3.31 -7.88 6.54
CA THR A 48 -4.40 -8.14 7.48
C THR A 48 -5.70 -7.58 6.93
N VAL A 49 -6.53 -8.47 6.41
CA VAL A 49 -7.73 -8.12 5.66
C VAL A 49 -8.94 -8.78 6.31
N ARG A 50 -10.00 -8.01 6.52
CA ARG A 50 -11.25 -8.55 7.06
C ARG A 50 -11.91 -9.51 6.05
N SER A 51 -12.59 -10.53 6.56
CA SER A 51 -13.12 -11.62 5.73
C SER A 51 -14.07 -11.20 4.62
N GLN A 52 -14.86 -10.16 4.83
CA GLN A 52 -15.78 -9.63 3.81
C GLN A 52 -15.09 -9.04 2.58
N ASP A 53 -13.81 -8.67 2.68
CA ASP A 53 -13.04 -8.09 1.59
C ASP A 53 -12.08 -9.10 0.94
N HIS A 54 -12.07 -10.35 1.39
CA HIS A 54 -11.16 -11.38 0.84
C HIS A 54 -11.40 -11.63 -0.64
N GLU A 55 -12.65 -11.62 -1.10
CA GLU A 55 -13.00 -11.83 -2.51
C GLU A 55 -12.38 -10.75 -3.41
N THR A 56 -12.39 -9.50 -2.97
CA THR A 56 -11.76 -8.38 -3.70
C THR A 56 -10.24 -8.39 -3.54
N PHE A 57 -9.73 -8.78 -2.36
CA PHE A 57 -8.30 -8.76 -2.05
C PHE A 57 -7.50 -9.82 -2.81
N VAL A 58 -8.01 -11.06 -2.88
CA VAL A 58 -7.27 -12.21 -3.44
C VAL A 58 -6.80 -11.99 -4.88
N PRO A 59 -7.62 -11.49 -5.82
CA PRO A 59 -7.17 -11.23 -7.18
C PRO A 59 -6.03 -10.20 -7.25
N ILE A 60 -6.08 -9.16 -6.41
CA ILE A 60 -5.03 -8.14 -6.35
C ILE A 60 -3.73 -8.74 -5.77
N ALA A 61 -3.85 -9.51 -4.68
CA ALA A 61 -2.72 -10.18 -4.05
C ALA A 61 -2.06 -11.19 -4.99
N LYS A 62 -2.85 -11.90 -5.81
CA LYS A 62 -2.32 -12.83 -6.80
C LYS A 62 -1.46 -12.14 -7.85
N ARG A 63 -1.94 -11.04 -8.43
CA ARG A 63 -1.16 -10.21 -9.36
C ARG A 63 0.14 -9.72 -8.71
N CYS A 64 0.07 -9.29 -7.47
CA CYS A 64 1.23 -8.83 -6.71
C CYS A 64 2.24 -9.98 -6.44
N ALA A 65 1.77 -11.19 -6.13
CA ALA A 65 2.60 -12.37 -5.98
C ALA A 65 3.25 -12.80 -7.32
N ASP A 66 2.50 -12.73 -8.43
CA ASP A 66 3.00 -13.02 -9.78
C ASP A 66 4.11 -12.02 -10.21
N LEU A 67 4.14 -10.82 -9.64
CA LEU A 67 5.22 -9.84 -9.77
C LEU A 67 6.44 -10.14 -8.86
N GLY A 68 6.40 -11.22 -8.10
CA GLY A 68 7.50 -11.68 -7.26
C GLY A 68 7.48 -11.16 -5.82
N CYS A 69 6.37 -10.61 -5.33
CA CYS A 69 6.24 -10.22 -3.93
C CYS A 69 5.93 -11.43 -3.03
N ASN A 70 6.44 -11.38 -1.80
CA ASN A 70 6.17 -12.36 -0.76
C ASN A 70 5.06 -11.87 0.17
N PHE A 71 4.28 -12.79 0.74
CA PHE A 71 3.23 -12.45 1.68
C PHE A 71 3.47 -13.01 3.08
N ILE A 72 3.19 -12.19 4.08
CA ILE A 72 3.02 -12.58 5.48
C ILE A 72 1.63 -12.09 5.90
N ALA A 73 0.83 -12.92 6.54
CA ALA A 73 -0.52 -12.52 6.93
C ALA A 73 -0.98 -13.19 8.22
N THR A 74 -1.99 -12.59 8.87
CA THR A 74 -2.69 -13.25 9.99
C THR A 74 -3.44 -14.48 9.49
N LYS A 75 -3.64 -15.46 10.38
CA LYS A 75 -4.19 -16.80 10.08
C LYS A 75 -5.37 -16.80 9.10
N GLY A 76 -6.35 -15.89 9.27
CA GLY A 76 -7.54 -15.81 8.41
C GLY A 76 -7.21 -15.37 7.00
N THR A 77 -6.38 -14.33 6.84
CA THR A 77 -5.93 -13.82 5.55
C THR A 77 -4.97 -14.80 4.88
N ALA A 78 -4.03 -15.38 5.64
CA ALA A 78 -3.09 -16.36 5.10
C ALA A 78 -3.79 -17.59 4.55
N LYS A 79 -4.81 -18.09 5.27
CA LYS A 79 -5.62 -19.25 4.81
C LYS A 79 -6.21 -19.00 3.43
N VAL A 80 -6.88 -17.86 3.23
CA VAL A 80 -7.52 -17.57 1.94
C VAL A 80 -6.50 -17.34 0.82
N LEU A 81 -5.34 -16.76 1.11
CA LEU A 81 -4.27 -16.63 0.13
C LEU A 81 -3.74 -18.00 -0.31
N GLN A 82 -3.44 -18.89 0.65
CA GLN A 82 -2.95 -20.25 0.40
C GLN A 82 -3.97 -21.11 -0.36
N GLU A 83 -5.26 -21.02 -0.03
CA GLU A 83 -6.36 -21.71 -0.75
C GLU A 83 -6.47 -21.24 -2.22
N ASN A 84 -5.97 -20.04 -2.54
CA ASN A 84 -5.92 -19.50 -3.90
C ASN A 84 -4.53 -19.61 -4.56
N GLY A 85 -3.64 -20.46 -4.01
CA GLY A 85 -2.33 -20.76 -4.60
C GLY A 85 -1.29 -19.66 -4.42
N ILE A 86 -1.49 -18.75 -3.45
CA ILE A 86 -0.52 -17.71 -3.11
C ILE A 86 0.26 -18.17 -1.88
N ASP A 87 1.59 -18.32 -2.01
CA ASP A 87 2.44 -18.63 -0.87
C ASP A 87 2.40 -17.50 0.17
N CYS A 88 2.13 -17.88 1.43
CA CYS A 88 1.95 -16.91 2.49
C CYS A 88 2.39 -17.49 3.83
N LYS A 89 3.29 -16.79 4.52
CA LYS A 89 3.69 -17.11 5.89
C LYS A 89 2.65 -16.60 6.88
N VAL A 90 2.34 -17.42 7.89
CA VAL A 90 1.39 -17.04 8.94
C VAL A 90 2.09 -16.30 10.05
N VAL A 91 1.53 -15.15 10.46
CA VAL A 91 1.94 -14.40 11.64
C VAL A 91 0.82 -14.41 12.70
N LYS A 92 1.21 -14.48 13.97
CA LYS A 92 0.28 -14.39 15.10
C LYS A 92 -0.30 -12.99 15.23
N LYS A 93 -1.56 -12.91 15.66
CA LYS A 93 -2.13 -11.65 16.15
C LYS A 93 -1.49 -11.25 17.48
N ILE A 94 -1.65 -10.00 17.88
CA ILE A 94 -1.14 -9.50 19.17
C ILE A 94 -1.67 -10.32 20.35
N SER A 95 -2.95 -10.71 20.29
CA SER A 95 -3.62 -11.53 21.33
C SER A 95 -3.18 -12.99 21.40
N GLU A 96 -2.43 -13.48 20.39
CA GLU A 96 -1.99 -14.89 20.30
C GLU A 96 -0.58 -15.13 20.87
N GLY A 97 0.03 -14.09 21.46
CA GLY A 97 1.35 -14.17 22.09
C GLY A 97 2.50 -13.70 21.20
N VAL A 98 3.73 -13.93 21.66
CA VAL A 98 4.96 -13.51 20.96
C VAL A 98 5.67 -14.72 20.34
N PRO A 99 6.44 -14.56 19.23
CA PRO A 99 6.45 -13.37 18.37
C PRO A 99 5.12 -13.17 17.64
N ASN A 100 4.74 -11.93 17.42
CA ASN A 100 3.48 -11.57 16.78
C ASN A 100 3.69 -10.53 15.66
N ILE A 101 2.59 -10.00 15.13
CA ILE A 101 2.60 -9.07 14.01
C ILE A 101 3.42 -7.79 14.29
N ILE A 102 3.42 -7.29 15.53
CA ILE A 102 4.20 -6.10 15.93
C ILE A 102 5.71 -6.41 15.89
N ASP A 103 6.09 -7.58 16.40
CA ASP A 103 7.49 -8.03 16.37
C ASP A 103 7.97 -8.21 14.91
N THR A 104 7.09 -8.71 14.03
CA THR A 104 7.39 -8.87 12.60
C THR A 104 7.55 -7.52 11.91
N ILE A 105 6.73 -6.51 12.22
CA ILE A 105 6.88 -5.16 11.67
C ILE A 105 8.23 -4.57 12.11
N ARG A 106 8.56 -4.68 13.40
CA ARG A 106 9.81 -4.14 13.97
C ARG A 106 11.08 -4.87 13.52
N SER A 107 10.96 -6.08 13.01
CA SER A 107 12.13 -6.85 12.53
C SER A 107 12.76 -6.31 11.23
N GLY A 108 12.09 -5.36 10.55
CA GLY A 108 12.58 -4.76 9.30
C GLY A 108 12.47 -5.66 8.06
N VAL A 109 11.73 -6.78 8.15
CA VAL A 109 11.52 -7.69 7.01
C VAL A 109 10.34 -7.31 6.13
N ILE A 110 9.55 -6.31 6.54
CA ILE A 110 8.33 -5.86 5.85
C ILE A 110 8.64 -4.61 5.04
N ASP A 111 8.22 -4.58 3.78
CA ASP A 111 8.35 -3.44 2.88
C ASP A 111 7.05 -2.65 2.73
N LEU A 112 5.90 -3.34 2.87
CA LEU A 112 4.57 -2.75 2.73
C LEU A 112 3.58 -3.42 3.69
N ILE A 113 2.67 -2.63 4.25
CA ILE A 113 1.56 -3.14 5.07
C ILE A 113 0.23 -2.83 4.38
N VAL A 114 -0.61 -3.86 4.22
CA VAL A 114 -2.01 -3.76 3.79
C VAL A 114 -2.89 -4.14 4.97
N ASP A 115 -3.43 -3.13 5.68
CA ASP A 115 -4.32 -3.31 6.84
C ASP A 115 -5.73 -2.82 6.51
N ILE A 116 -6.64 -3.73 6.18
CA ILE A 116 -8.04 -3.41 5.90
C ILE A 116 -8.87 -3.68 7.15
N PRO A 117 -9.14 -2.63 7.97
CA PRO A 117 -9.73 -2.78 9.28
C PRO A 117 -11.24 -3.09 9.25
N LYS A 118 -11.73 -3.79 10.28
CA LYS A 118 -13.18 -3.99 10.48
C LYS A 118 -13.90 -2.69 10.85
N LYS A 119 -13.25 -1.83 11.66
CA LYS A 119 -13.71 -0.51 12.07
C LYS A 119 -12.51 0.44 12.11
N ALA A 120 -12.62 1.56 11.44
CA ALA A 120 -11.50 2.49 11.28
C ALA A 120 -11.06 3.17 12.61
N ASN A 121 -11.96 3.35 13.57
CA ASN A 121 -11.75 4.23 14.73
C ASN A 121 -11.68 3.51 16.09
N ASP A 122 -11.42 2.20 16.14
CA ASP A 122 -11.24 1.50 17.41
C ASP A 122 -9.78 1.55 17.88
N VAL A 123 -9.47 2.46 18.78
CA VAL A 123 -8.12 2.69 19.35
C VAL A 123 -7.57 1.47 20.12
N LYS A 124 -8.45 0.56 20.54
CA LYS A 124 -8.07 -0.68 21.26
C LYS A 124 -7.82 -1.84 20.30
N SER A 125 -8.13 -1.67 19.00
CA SER A 125 -7.97 -2.73 18.02
C SER A 125 -6.51 -3.01 17.67
N ASP A 126 -6.23 -4.24 17.25
CA ASP A 126 -4.92 -4.62 16.71
C ASP A 126 -4.54 -3.75 15.51
N GLY A 127 -5.51 -3.37 14.66
CA GLY A 127 -5.31 -2.48 13.53
C GLY A 127 -4.77 -1.10 13.94
N PHE A 128 -5.23 -0.52 15.05
CA PHE A 128 -4.66 0.74 15.54
C PHE A 128 -3.18 0.59 15.91
N LYS A 129 -2.83 -0.50 16.63
CA LYS A 129 -1.44 -0.77 17.02
C LYS A 129 -0.55 -1.04 15.81
N ILE A 130 -1.07 -1.79 14.82
CA ILE A 130 -0.37 -2.05 13.55
C ILE A 130 -0.06 -0.73 12.83
N ARG A 131 -1.06 0.13 12.64
CA ARG A 131 -0.89 1.43 11.96
C ARG A 131 0.10 2.34 12.68
N ARG A 132 0.01 2.40 14.01
CA ARG A 132 0.96 3.18 14.81
C ARG A 132 2.39 2.65 14.65
N THR A 133 2.58 1.32 14.77
CA THR A 133 3.91 0.72 14.60
C THR A 133 4.44 0.90 13.18
N ALA A 134 3.58 0.84 12.15
CA ALA A 134 3.96 1.12 10.77
C ALA A 134 4.53 2.54 10.61
N ILE A 135 3.86 3.54 11.17
CA ILE A 135 4.31 4.94 11.16
C ILE A 135 5.64 5.10 11.93
N GLU A 136 5.74 4.48 13.12
CA GLU A 136 6.96 4.51 13.93
C GLU A 136 8.16 3.81 13.24
N SER A 137 7.89 2.89 12.28
CA SER A 137 8.89 2.14 11.52
C SER A 137 9.11 2.70 10.10
N ASP A 138 8.52 3.85 9.77
CA ASP A 138 8.59 4.48 8.43
C ASP A 138 8.17 3.53 7.28
N LEU A 139 7.16 2.69 7.53
CA LEU A 139 6.65 1.73 6.56
C LEU A 139 5.41 2.27 5.84
N THR A 140 5.39 2.09 4.53
CA THR A 140 4.19 2.36 3.73
C THR A 140 3.02 1.51 4.20
N LEU A 141 1.91 2.17 4.53
CA LEU A 141 0.69 1.55 5.00
C LEU A 141 -0.48 1.87 4.07
N ILE A 142 -1.16 0.83 3.61
CA ILE A 142 -2.37 0.94 2.79
C ILE A 142 -3.57 0.42 3.58
N THR A 143 -4.63 1.23 3.64
CA THR A 143 -5.87 0.90 4.38
C THR A 143 -7.10 0.75 3.49
N ALA A 144 -6.93 0.86 2.16
CA ALA A 144 -7.98 0.70 1.16
C ALA A 144 -7.53 -0.22 0.03
N LEU A 145 -8.41 -1.12 -0.42
CA LEU A 145 -8.10 -2.07 -1.50
C LEU A 145 -7.93 -1.38 -2.86
N ASP A 146 -8.64 -0.28 -3.11
CA ASP A 146 -8.50 0.51 -4.34
C ASP A 146 -7.09 1.10 -4.44
N THR A 147 -6.53 1.59 -3.33
CA THR A 147 -5.15 2.08 -3.28
C THR A 147 -4.15 0.94 -3.49
N PHE A 148 -4.39 -0.24 -2.89
CA PHE A 148 -3.53 -1.41 -3.12
C PHE A 148 -3.60 -1.87 -4.57
N LYS A 149 -4.80 -1.90 -5.17
CA LYS A 149 -4.97 -2.20 -6.60
C LYS A 149 -4.20 -1.22 -7.47
N ALA A 150 -4.37 0.08 -7.24
CA ALA A 150 -3.65 1.12 -7.99
C ALA A 150 -2.12 0.98 -7.87
N MET A 151 -1.62 0.59 -6.70
CA MET A 151 -0.19 0.32 -6.51
C MET A 151 0.27 -0.90 -7.31
N VAL A 152 -0.50 -1.98 -7.35
CA VAL A 152 -0.19 -3.17 -8.18
C VAL A 152 -0.26 -2.83 -9.67
N ASP A 153 -1.24 -2.01 -10.11
CA ASP A 153 -1.32 -1.53 -11.50
C ASP A 153 -0.04 -0.78 -11.89
N VAL A 154 0.48 0.05 -11.01
CA VAL A 154 1.77 0.78 -11.20
C VAL A 154 2.95 -0.19 -11.25
N MET A 155 3.00 -1.20 -10.37
CA MET A 155 4.08 -2.20 -10.36
C MET A 155 4.14 -3.00 -11.67
N GLU A 156 3.00 -3.37 -12.25
CA GLU A 156 2.92 -4.11 -13.52
C GLU A 156 3.52 -3.33 -14.70
N LYS A 157 3.47 -2.00 -14.66
CA LYS A 157 4.06 -1.15 -15.70
C LYS A 157 5.59 -1.11 -15.66
N LYS A 158 6.22 -1.61 -14.58
CA LYS A 158 7.69 -1.61 -14.40
C LYS A 158 8.30 -0.25 -14.75
N ILE A 159 7.72 0.82 -14.19
CA ILE A 159 8.10 2.19 -14.51
C ILE A 159 9.58 2.40 -14.17
N ASN A 160 10.36 2.78 -15.19
CA ASN A 160 11.74 3.23 -15.00
C ASN A 160 11.73 4.71 -14.59
N GLN A 161 12.31 5.02 -13.43
CA GLN A 161 12.35 6.39 -12.91
C GLN A 161 13.10 7.36 -13.84
N ASP A 162 14.13 6.87 -14.51
CA ASP A 162 14.97 7.68 -15.41
C ASP A 162 14.24 8.05 -16.71
N GLU A 163 13.15 7.34 -17.04
CA GLU A 163 12.33 7.57 -18.23
C GLU A 163 11.07 8.42 -17.94
N LEU A 164 10.87 8.81 -16.67
CA LEU A 164 9.71 9.62 -16.30
C LEU A 164 9.82 11.03 -16.86
N ALA A 165 8.81 11.44 -17.63
CA ALA A 165 8.74 12.82 -18.16
C ALA A 165 8.70 13.86 -17.04
N ILE A 166 9.47 14.92 -17.21
CA ILE A 166 9.40 16.12 -16.39
C ILE A 166 8.39 17.07 -17.03
N PHE A 167 7.44 17.58 -16.24
CA PHE A 167 6.43 18.53 -16.68
C PHE A 167 6.69 19.92 -16.09
N ASP A 168 6.68 20.92 -16.94
CA ASP A 168 6.57 22.32 -16.51
C ASP A 168 5.09 22.66 -16.31
N ILE A 169 4.67 22.74 -15.04
CA ILE A 169 3.27 22.98 -14.66
C ILE A 169 2.76 24.29 -15.30
N ASN A 170 3.62 25.31 -15.42
CA ASN A 170 3.22 26.59 -15.98
C ASN A 170 3.04 26.57 -17.49
N ARG A 171 3.76 25.72 -18.21
CA ARG A 171 3.76 25.64 -19.66
C ARG A 171 2.92 24.48 -20.19
N ASP A 172 3.10 23.30 -19.62
CA ASP A 172 2.58 22.06 -20.20
C ASP A 172 1.12 21.78 -19.77
N MET A 173 0.62 22.42 -18.70
CA MET A 173 -0.74 22.27 -18.20
C MET A 173 -1.71 23.37 -18.72
N ARG A 174 -1.27 24.28 -19.60
CA ARG A 174 -2.10 25.38 -20.16
C ARG A 174 -2.74 25.06 -21.51
N LYS A 175 -2.70 23.82 -21.96
CA LYS A 175 -3.29 23.42 -23.27
C LYS A 175 -4.65 22.76 -23.12
#